data_512e487081c38df381ad19afabb28e67
#
_entry.id   512e487081c38df381ad19afabb28e67
#
_cell.length_a   1.000
_cell.length_b   1.000
_cell.length_c   1.000
_cell.angle_alpha   90.00
_cell.angle_beta   90.00
_cell.angle_gamma   90.00
#
_symmetry.space_group_name_H-M   'P 1'
#
loop_
_entity.id
_entity.type
_entity.pdbx_description
1 polymer ?
#
loop_
_entity_poly.entity_id
_entity_poly.type
_entity_poly.pdbx_seq_one_letter_code
_entity_poly.pdbx_strand_id
1 'polypeptide(L)'
;SHHSVYGAGELTNLKEFVSPLLEKFINKKSSSLDEKDLIFVRQNYLESLSFLDVSEQIITDKMPLNFRLIGFILIAMPEAKIIHLKRDARATCWSNYRHYFTEGNGFSFNQNDLAKFYVLYDELMSFWHKLFPNQIYDIEYEKLTINQKKETQNLLDYCELEWDENCLNFHKNSRAVETASASQVRQKMYQGSSDAWKKY
;
A
#
# COMPACT_ATOMS: atom_id res chain seq x y z
N SER A 1 -4.15 0.47 -14.52
CA SER A 1 -4.03 0.46 -16.01
C SER A 1 -4.47 -0.86 -16.63
N HIS A 2 -4.48 -1.97 -15.84
CA HIS A 2 -5.01 -3.25 -16.29
C HIS A 2 -6.54 -3.15 -16.49
N HIS A 3 -7.08 -3.69 -17.58
CA HIS A 3 -8.49 -3.54 -17.94
C HIS A 3 -9.47 -4.17 -16.92
N SER A 4 -9.05 -5.23 -16.22
CA SER A 4 -9.87 -5.91 -15.20
C SER A 4 -9.69 -5.35 -13.78
N VAL A 5 -8.92 -4.26 -13.61
CA VAL A 5 -8.56 -3.74 -12.29
C VAL A 5 -8.98 -2.29 -12.13
N TYR A 6 -9.89 -2.06 -11.19
CA TYR A 6 -10.23 -0.72 -10.74
C TYR A 6 -9.29 -0.27 -9.62
N GLY A 7 -8.72 0.90 -9.76
CA GLY A 7 -7.92 1.46 -8.69
C GLY A 7 -8.76 2.39 -7.82
N ALA A 8 -9.16 2.03 -6.61
CA ALA A 8 -9.97 2.88 -5.74
C ALA A 8 -9.22 4.06 -5.09
N GLY A 9 -7.89 4.09 -5.21
CA GLY A 9 -7.08 5.15 -4.60
C GLY A 9 -6.77 4.88 -3.14
N GLU A 10 -6.85 5.90 -2.29
CA GLU A 10 -6.55 5.84 -0.86
C GLU A 10 -7.87 5.80 -0.07
N LEU A 11 -8.32 4.58 0.30
CA LEU A 11 -9.55 4.40 1.07
C LEU A 11 -9.23 4.47 2.57
N THR A 12 -10.05 5.22 3.34
CA THR A 12 -9.92 5.32 4.81
C THR A 12 -10.73 4.25 5.55
N ASN A 13 -11.67 3.63 4.87
CA ASN A 13 -12.69 2.72 5.42
C ASN A 13 -12.08 1.59 6.26
N LEU A 14 -11.03 0.92 5.79
CA LEU A 14 -10.42 -0.16 6.55
C LEU A 14 -9.93 0.31 7.92
N LYS A 15 -9.25 1.44 7.98
CA LYS A 15 -8.80 2.05 9.23
C LYS A 15 -9.98 2.36 10.15
N GLU A 16 -11.06 2.89 9.62
CA GLU A 16 -12.26 3.26 10.37
C GLU A 16 -12.90 2.04 11.05
N PHE A 17 -12.97 0.90 10.35
CA PHE A 17 -13.53 -0.33 10.90
C PHE A 17 -12.60 -1.04 11.88
N VAL A 18 -11.28 -0.94 11.70
CA VAL A 18 -10.29 -1.61 12.58
C VAL A 18 -9.94 -0.77 13.81
N SER A 19 -9.96 0.57 13.73
CA SER A 19 -9.54 1.44 14.86
C SER A 19 -10.29 1.16 16.17
N PRO A 20 -11.63 0.97 16.20
CA PRO A 20 -12.34 0.67 17.44
C PRO A 20 -11.91 -0.65 18.08
N LEU A 21 -11.52 -1.64 17.25
CA LEU A 21 -11.01 -2.93 17.73
C LEU A 21 -9.62 -2.77 18.36
N LEU A 22 -8.73 -2.02 17.71
CA LEU A 22 -7.41 -1.71 18.27
C LEU A 22 -7.51 -0.95 19.58
N GLU A 23 -8.43 -0.02 19.71
CA GLU A 23 -8.66 0.73 20.95
C GLU A 23 -9.08 -0.18 22.11
N LYS A 24 -9.86 -1.24 21.86
CA LYS A 24 -10.21 -2.23 22.89
C LYS A 24 -8.96 -2.89 23.45
N PHE A 25 -7.96 -3.22 22.60
CA PHE A 25 -6.68 -3.79 23.03
C PHE A 25 -5.83 -2.78 23.81
N ILE A 26 -5.63 -1.61 23.25
CA ILE A 26 -4.80 -0.55 23.85
C ILE A 26 -5.34 -0.21 25.25
N ASN A 27 -6.65 -0.13 25.41
CA ASN A 27 -7.31 0.17 26.67
C ASN A 27 -7.48 -1.06 27.58
N LYS A 28 -6.87 -2.20 27.25
CA LYS A 28 -6.97 -3.47 28.01
C LYS A 28 -8.41 -3.95 28.26
N LYS A 29 -9.34 -3.56 27.40
CA LYS A 29 -10.76 -3.99 27.46
C LYS A 29 -10.98 -5.36 26.83
N SER A 30 -10.02 -5.82 26.02
CA SER A 30 -10.00 -7.16 25.43
C SER A 30 -8.56 -7.65 25.31
N SER A 31 -8.35 -8.96 25.41
CA SER A 31 -7.06 -9.63 25.18
C SER A 31 -7.04 -10.42 23.89
N SER A 32 -8.17 -10.52 23.18
CA SER A 32 -8.30 -11.27 21.92
C SER A 32 -9.33 -10.61 21.01
N LEU A 33 -9.15 -10.82 19.72
CA LEU A 33 -10.21 -10.63 18.73
C LEU A 33 -11.07 -11.88 18.72
N ASP A 34 -12.38 -11.73 18.54
CA ASP A 34 -13.26 -12.84 18.27
C ASP A 34 -13.60 -12.92 16.76
N GLU A 35 -14.22 -14.01 16.36
CA GLU A 35 -14.63 -14.22 14.97
C GLU A 35 -15.62 -13.14 14.50
N LYS A 36 -16.46 -12.63 15.40
CA LYS A 36 -17.44 -11.57 15.07
C LYS A 36 -16.75 -10.25 14.72
N ASP A 37 -15.65 -9.92 15.40
CA ASP A 37 -14.87 -8.73 15.08
C ASP A 37 -14.30 -8.82 13.65
N LEU A 38 -13.83 -9.99 13.25
CA LEU A 38 -13.29 -10.23 11.90
C LEU A 38 -14.38 -10.21 10.83
N ILE A 39 -15.52 -10.85 11.11
CA ILE A 39 -16.71 -10.81 10.23
C ILE A 39 -17.19 -9.37 10.05
N PHE A 40 -17.22 -8.58 11.13
CA PHE A 40 -17.59 -7.17 11.08
C PHE A 40 -16.67 -6.37 10.16
N VAL A 41 -15.35 -6.52 10.31
CA VAL A 41 -14.38 -5.83 9.44
C VAL A 41 -14.60 -6.22 7.98
N ARG A 42 -14.70 -7.53 7.70
CA ARG A 42 -14.93 -8.05 6.34
C ARG A 42 -16.20 -7.48 5.71
N GLN A 43 -17.33 -7.65 6.40
CA GLN A 43 -18.64 -7.25 5.87
C GLN A 43 -18.68 -5.75 5.56
N ASN A 44 -18.29 -4.91 6.52
CA ASN A 44 -18.35 -3.47 6.34
C ASN A 44 -17.36 -2.98 5.27
N TYR A 45 -16.16 -3.59 5.20
CA TYR A 45 -15.19 -3.21 4.17
C TYR A 45 -15.70 -3.59 2.77
N LEU A 46 -16.18 -4.81 2.56
CA LEU A 46 -16.72 -5.25 1.27
C LEU A 46 -17.98 -4.45 0.89
N GLU A 47 -18.85 -4.16 1.85
CA GLU A 47 -19.99 -3.27 1.62
C GLU A 47 -19.54 -1.87 1.19
N SER A 48 -18.53 -1.31 1.83
CA SER A 48 -17.99 0.00 1.43
C SER A 48 -17.43 0.01 0.01
N LEU A 49 -16.87 -1.11 -0.47
CA LEU A 49 -16.43 -1.25 -1.86
C LEU A 49 -17.60 -1.37 -2.84
N SER A 50 -18.75 -1.91 -2.43
CA SER A 50 -19.93 -2.04 -3.30
C SER A 50 -20.55 -0.70 -3.70
N PHE A 51 -20.26 0.38 -2.96
CA PHE A 51 -20.66 1.74 -3.33
C PHE A 51 -19.79 2.33 -4.44
N LEU A 52 -18.68 1.71 -4.78
CA LEU A 52 -17.91 2.05 -5.98
C LEU A 52 -18.67 1.46 -7.17
N ASP A 53 -19.33 2.28 -7.95
CA ASP A 53 -20.05 1.85 -9.17
C ASP A 53 -19.03 1.49 -10.26
N VAL A 54 -18.48 0.27 -10.17
CA VAL A 54 -17.40 -0.21 -11.03
C VAL A 54 -17.74 -1.58 -11.61
N SER A 55 -17.30 -1.81 -12.85
CA SER A 55 -17.53 -3.04 -13.61
C SER A 55 -16.38 -4.03 -13.49
N GLU A 56 -15.23 -3.58 -13.03
CA GLU A 56 -14.02 -4.39 -12.92
C GLU A 56 -14.14 -5.42 -11.80
N GLN A 57 -13.59 -6.62 -12.05
CA GLN A 57 -13.67 -7.73 -11.11
C GLN A 57 -12.74 -7.55 -9.89
N ILE A 58 -11.68 -6.75 -10.05
CA ILE A 58 -10.66 -6.56 -9.02
C ILE A 58 -10.58 -5.07 -8.67
N ILE A 59 -10.58 -4.81 -7.37
CA ILE A 59 -10.41 -3.45 -6.82
C ILE A 59 -9.08 -3.38 -6.09
N THR A 60 -8.30 -2.34 -6.34
CA THR A 60 -7.10 -2.05 -5.55
C THR A 60 -7.32 -0.87 -4.63
N ASP A 61 -7.05 -1.06 -3.34
CA ASP A 61 -6.93 -0.01 -2.33
C ASP A 61 -5.45 0.26 -2.04
N LYS A 62 -5.00 1.47 -2.28
CA LYS A 62 -3.63 1.89 -2.00
C LYS A 62 -3.63 2.97 -0.93
N MET A 63 -3.71 2.60 0.32
CA MET A 63 -3.47 3.47 1.47
C MET A 63 -2.11 3.11 2.09
N PRO A 64 -1.10 4.00 2.02
CA PRO A 64 0.27 3.67 2.45
C PRO A 64 0.34 3.12 3.88
N LEU A 65 -0.49 3.63 4.80
CA LEU A 65 -0.50 3.20 6.20
C LEU A 65 -1.22 1.87 6.45
N ASN A 66 -1.82 1.23 5.43
CA ASN A 66 -2.46 -0.09 5.57
C ASN A 66 -1.46 -1.20 5.88
N PHE A 67 -0.14 -0.97 5.71
CA PHE A 67 0.87 -1.93 6.17
C PHE A 67 0.73 -2.27 7.67
N ARG A 68 0.17 -1.39 8.47
CA ARG A 68 -0.11 -1.61 9.90
C ARG A 68 -1.27 -2.57 10.13
N LEU A 69 -2.11 -2.78 9.13
CA LEU A 69 -3.36 -3.53 9.20
C LEU A 69 -3.32 -4.86 8.44
N ILE A 70 -2.15 -5.27 7.92
CA ILE A 70 -1.99 -6.49 7.11
C ILE A 70 -2.56 -7.72 7.82
N GLY A 71 -2.35 -7.86 9.13
CA GLY A 71 -2.91 -8.97 9.90
C GLY A 71 -4.44 -9.01 9.85
N PHE A 72 -5.11 -7.86 10.01
CA PHE A 72 -6.58 -7.79 9.88
C PHE A 72 -7.03 -8.11 8.45
N ILE A 73 -6.32 -7.60 7.44
CA ILE A 73 -6.64 -7.85 6.04
C ILE A 73 -6.59 -9.35 5.76
N LEU A 74 -5.46 -10.00 6.04
CA LEU A 74 -5.24 -11.40 5.68
C LEU A 74 -6.10 -12.38 6.47
N ILE A 75 -6.48 -12.04 7.72
CA ILE A 75 -7.35 -12.90 8.51
C ILE A 75 -8.83 -12.69 8.14
N ALA A 76 -9.27 -11.44 7.96
CA ALA A 76 -10.67 -11.15 7.63
C ALA A 76 -10.99 -11.41 6.14
N MET A 77 -10.00 -11.23 5.26
CA MET A 77 -10.12 -11.35 3.81
C MET A 77 -8.97 -12.19 3.25
N PRO A 78 -8.94 -13.50 3.47
CA PRO A 78 -7.82 -14.36 3.05
C PRO A 78 -7.60 -14.43 1.53
N GLU A 79 -8.60 -14.03 0.75
CA GLU A 79 -8.50 -13.86 -0.71
C GLU A 79 -7.74 -12.60 -1.15
N ALA A 80 -7.50 -11.66 -0.24
CA ALA A 80 -6.82 -10.41 -0.58
C ALA A 80 -5.34 -10.65 -0.93
N LYS A 81 -4.87 -10.08 -2.02
CA LYS A 81 -3.47 -10.08 -2.43
C LYS A 81 -2.78 -8.85 -1.83
N ILE A 82 -1.73 -9.05 -1.05
CA ILE A 82 -0.94 -7.95 -0.47
C ILE A 82 0.27 -7.67 -1.36
N ILE A 83 0.34 -6.45 -1.86
CA ILE A 83 1.48 -5.97 -2.66
C ILE A 83 2.19 -4.90 -1.84
N HIS A 84 3.44 -5.14 -1.53
CA HIS A 84 4.28 -4.22 -0.78
C HIS A 84 5.34 -3.61 -1.70
N LEU A 85 5.19 -2.32 -2.02
CA LEU A 85 6.18 -1.58 -2.81
C LEU A 85 7.31 -1.10 -1.90
N LYS A 86 8.44 -1.77 -1.97
CA LYS A 86 9.66 -1.45 -1.21
C LYS A 86 10.58 -0.54 -2.02
N ARG A 87 11.18 0.44 -1.35
CA ARG A 87 12.14 1.37 -1.94
C ARG A 87 13.31 1.57 -0.97
N ASP A 88 14.48 1.96 -1.47
CA ASP A 88 15.64 2.32 -0.65
C ASP A 88 15.25 3.19 0.54
N ALA A 89 15.72 2.83 1.74
CA ALA A 89 15.33 3.48 2.99
C ALA A 89 15.64 4.98 3.01
N ARG A 90 16.86 5.36 2.54
CA ARG A 90 17.29 6.75 2.51
C ARG A 90 16.50 7.55 1.48
N ALA A 91 16.24 6.94 0.32
CA ALA A 91 15.41 7.56 -0.70
C ALA A 91 13.99 7.80 -0.22
N THR A 92 13.41 6.83 0.51
CA THR A 92 12.07 6.94 1.10
C THR A 92 12.03 8.04 2.16
N CYS A 93 12.94 8.00 3.12
CA CYS A 93 13.02 9.01 4.18
C CYS A 93 13.27 10.40 3.61
N TRP A 94 14.22 10.53 2.68
CA TRP A 94 14.51 11.82 2.03
C TRP A 94 13.31 12.39 1.27
N SER A 95 12.59 11.53 0.54
CA SER A 95 11.38 11.94 -0.19
C SER A 95 10.30 12.44 0.76
N ASN A 96 10.06 11.74 1.87
CA ASN A 96 9.09 12.14 2.88
C ASN A 96 9.50 13.44 3.60
N TYR A 97 10.77 13.58 3.97
CA TYR A 97 11.29 14.78 4.65
C TYR A 97 11.16 16.05 3.80
N ARG A 98 11.35 15.93 2.49
CA ARG A 98 11.25 17.07 1.56
C ARG A 98 9.82 17.44 1.22
N HIS A 99 8.85 16.56 1.47
CA HIS A 99 7.46 16.79 1.12
C HIS A 99 6.73 17.43 2.30
N TYR A 100 6.04 18.55 2.04
CA TYR A 100 5.17 19.15 3.03
C TYR A 100 3.81 18.44 2.99
N PHE A 101 3.54 17.62 4.02
CA PHE A 101 2.24 16.99 4.19
C PHE A 101 1.33 17.93 4.98
N THR A 102 0.16 18.22 4.46
CA THR A 102 -0.83 19.08 5.12
C THR A 102 -1.53 18.37 6.27
N GLU A 103 -1.63 17.03 6.19
CA GLU A 103 -2.29 16.19 7.20
C GLU A 103 -1.55 14.85 7.37
N GLY A 104 -1.73 14.24 8.54
CA GLY A 104 -1.23 12.90 8.84
C GLY A 104 0.27 12.92 9.20
N ASN A 105 1.11 12.50 8.41
CA ASN A 105 2.56 12.21 8.48
C ASN A 105 3.46 13.14 9.33
N GLY A 106 3.05 13.53 10.53
CA GLY A 106 3.80 14.46 11.42
C GLY A 106 5.23 13.98 11.74
N PHE A 107 5.48 12.68 11.70
CA PHE A 107 6.82 12.10 11.84
C PHE A 107 7.79 12.55 10.74
N SER A 108 7.30 12.97 9.57
CA SER A 108 8.15 13.38 8.43
C SER A 108 8.81 14.76 8.61
N PHE A 109 8.35 15.58 9.56
CA PHE A 109 8.89 16.91 9.81
C PHE A 109 10.19 16.92 10.63
N ASN A 110 10.58 15.79 11.20
CA ASN A 110 11.81 15.62 11.96
C ASN A 110 12.56 14.38 11.47
N GLN A 111 13.86 14.51 11.17
CA GLN A 111 14.65 13.40 10.63
C GLN A 111 14.78 12.22 11.60
N ASN A 112 14.90 12.49 12.91
CA ASN A 112 15.00 11.42 13.91
C ASN A 112 13.68 10.66 14.06
N ASP A 113 12.55 11.36 14.06
CA ASP A 113 11.24 10.73 14.15
C ASP A 113 10.92 9.95 12.87
N LEU A 114 11.30 10.47 11.73
CA LEU A 114 11.18 9.78 10.45
C LEU A 114 12.03 8.49 10.41
N ALA A 115 13.27 8.56 10.88
CA ALA A 115 14.14 7.38 10.96
C ALA A 115 13.56 6.32 11.92
N LYS A 116 13.07 6.72 13.10
CA LYS A 116 12.39 5.81 14.05
C LYS A 116 11.14 5.19 13.42
N PHE A 117 10.34 5.99 12.73
CA PHE A 117 9.14 5.48 12.06
C PHE A 117 9.50 4.45 10.98
N TYR A 118 10.59 4.70 10.21
CA TYR A 118 11.06 3.75 9.22
C TYR A 118 11.52 2.41 9.85
N VAL A 119 12.23 2.47 10.97
CA VAL A 119 12.63 1.26 11.71
C VAL A 119 11.40 0.47 12.17
N LEU A 120 10.40 1.13 12.77
CA LEU A 120 9.15 0.49 13.17
C LEU A 120 8.38 -0.14 12.00
N TYR A 121 8.39 0.53 10.85
CA TYR A 121 7.82 -0.01 9.62
C TYR A 121 8.56 -1.29 9.18
N ASP A 122 9.89 -1.28 9.13
CA ASP A 122 10.71 -2.41 8.67
C ASP A 122 10.57 -3.62 9.62
N GLU A 123 10.56 -3.37 10.94
CA GLU A 123 10.31 -4.38 11.96
C GLU A 123 8.92 -5.00 11.82
N LEU A 124 7.88 -4.18 11.61
CA LEU A 124 6.52 -4.66 11.44
C LEU A 124 6.35 -5.45 10.14
N MET A 125 6.93 -5.00 9.03
CA MET A 125 6.91 -5.78 7.78
C MET A 125 7.64 -7.11 7.93
N SER A 126 8.79 -7.13 8.63
CA SER A 126 9.51 -8.36 8.95
C SER A 126 8.67 -9.32 9.80
N PHE A 127 7.89 -8.79 10.76
CA PHE A 127 6.93 -9.56 11.55
C PHE A 127 5.82 -10.15 10.66
N TRP A 128 5.22 -9.35 9.76
CA TRP A 128 4.19 -9.84 8.86
C TRP A 128 4.68 -10.95 7.93
N HIS A 129 5.87 -10.81 7.36
CA HIS A 129 6.48 -11.87 6.52
C HIS A 129 6.70 -13.19 7.27
N LYS A 130 7.04 -13.11 8.58
CA LYS A 130 7.17 -14.32 9.42
C LYS A 130 5.82 -14.95 9.74
N LEU A 131 4.81 -14.12 10.01
CA LEU A 131 3.49 -14.59 10.41
C LEU A 131 2.69 -15.13 9.21
N PHE A 132 2.85 -14.52 8.05
CA PHE A 132 2.13 -14.84 6.81
C PHE A 132 3.11 -15.13 5.67
N PRO A 133 3.84 -16.25 5.73
CA PRO A 133 4.83 -16.58 4.71
C PRO A 133 4.18 -16.72 3.33
N ASN A 134 4.80 -16.11 2.31
CA ASN A 134 4.34 -16.11 0.91
C ASN A 134 3.00 -15.41 0.63
N GLN A 135 2.40 -14.69 1.59
CA GLN A 135 1.15 -13.96 1.39
C GLN A 135 1.36 -12.47 1.10
N ILE A 136 2.59 -11.99 1.14
CA ILE A 136 2.95 -10.61 0.84
C ILE A 136 3.96 -10.62 -0.30
N TYR A 137 3.62 -9.97 -1.40
CA TYR A 137 4.52 -9.83 -2.56
C TYR A 137 5.30 -8.52 -2.47
N ASP A 138 6.61 -8.64 -2.32
CA ASP A 138 7.52 -7.48 -2.35
C ASP A 138 7.89 -7.12 -3.79
N ILE A 139 7.59 -5.89 -4.19
CA ILE A 139 8.10 -5.31 -5.43
C ILE A 139 9.12 -4.23 -5.10
N GLU A 140 10.35 -4.39 -5.55
CA GLU A 140 11.41 -3.41 -5.34
C GLU A 140 11.34 -2.32 -6.39
N TYR A 141 11.14 -1.07 -5.95
CA TYR A 141 11.02 0.09 -6.83
C TYR A 141 12.21 0.24 -7.78
N GLU A 142 13.42 0.03 -7.29
CA GLU A 142 14.65 0.13 -8.08
C GLU A 142 14.67 -0.93 -9.19
N LYS A 143 14.32 -2.17 -8.91
CA LYS A 143 14.21 -3.24 -9.92
C LYS A 143 13.12 -2.93 -10.94
N LEU A 144 11.96 -2.46 -10.46
CA LEU A 144 10.85 -2.05 -11.32
C LEU A 144 11.26 -0.95 -12.29
N THR A 145 12.04 0.05 -11.85
CA THR A 145 12.49 1.14 -12.73
C THR A 145 13.55 0.71 -13.74
N ILE A 146 14.33 -0.34 -13.44
CA ILE A 146 15.35 -0.90 -14.33
C ILE A 146 14.73 -1.84 -15.37
N ASN A 147 13.80 -2.70 -14.94
CA ASN A 147 13.22 -3.73 -15.80
C ASN A 147 11.68 -3.79 -15.63
N GLN A 148 11.03 -2.69 -16.03
CA GLN A 148 9.60 -2.50 -15.85
C GLN A 148 8.78 -3.70 -16.35
N LYS A 149 9.09 -4.19 -17.56
CA LYS A 149 8.31 -5.30 -18.16
C LYS A 149 8.37 -6.57 -17.31
N LYS A 150 9.57 -6.97 -16.89
CA LYS A 150 9.77 -8.20 -16.10
C LYS A 150 9.10 -8.10 -14.73
N GLU A 151 9.29 -6.98 -14.04
CA GLU A 151 8.69 -6.78 -12.70
C GLU A 151 7.16 -6.66 -12.77
N THR A 152 6.64 -6.04 -13.84
CA THR A 152 5.19 -5.99 -14.08
C THR A 152 4.65 -7.39 -14.36
N GLN A 153 5.33 -8.23 -15.15
CA GLN A 153 4.91 -9.60 -15.40
C GLN A 153 4.86 -10.40 -14.10
N ASN A 154 5.92 -10.35 -13.29
CA ASN A 154 5.97 -11.04 -11.99
C ASN A 154 4.83 -10.61 -11.06
N LEU A 155 4.50 -9.30 -11.06
CA LEU A 155 3.38 -8.76 -10.29
C LEU A 155 2.03 -9.31 -10.78
N LEU A 156 1.80 -9.32 -12.08
CA LEU A 156 0.57 -9.85 -12.66
C LEU A 156 0.43 -11.36 -12.41
N ASP A 157 1.52 -12.11 -12.52
CA ASP A 157 1.55 -13.55 -12.20
C ASP A 157 1.17 -13.79 -10.72
N TYR A 158 1.71 -13.00 -9.78
CA TYR A 158 1.30 -13.08 -8.36
C TYR A 158 -0.19 -12.75 -8.17
N CYS A 159 -0.70 -11.78 -8.91
CA CYS A 159 -2.11 -11.39 -8.86
C CYS A 159 -3.03 -12.34 -9.63
N GLU A 160 -2.49 -13.37 -10.30
CA GLU A 160 -3.26 -14.30 -11.16
C GLU A 160 -3.98 -13.57 -12.30
N LEU A 161 -3.32 -12.53 -12.84
CA LEU A 161 -3.81 -11.70 -13.92
C LEU A 161 -3.07 -12.00 -15.22
N GLU A 162 -3.79 -11.95 -16.32
CA GLU A 162 -3.19 -12.03 -17.65
C GLU A 162 -2.34 -10.78 -17.95
N TRP A 163 -1.45 -10.91 -18.93
CA TRP A 163 -0.65 -9.76 -19.38
C TRP A 163 -1.53 -8.69 -20.03
N ASP A 164 -1.34 -7.44 -19.59
CA ASP A 164 -1.95 -6.25 -20.21
C ASP A 164 -0.87 -5.19 -20.48
N GLU A 165 -0.62 -4.89 -21.74
CA GLU A 165 0.37 -3.91 -22.18
C GLU A 165 0.11 -2.49 -21.63
N ASN A 166 -1.13 -2.17 -21.26
CA ASN A 166 -1.49 -0.91 -20.64
C ASN A 166 -0.81 -0.71 -19.28
N CYS A 167 -0.37 -1.77 -18.61
CA CYS A 167 0.39 -1.69 -17.38
C CYS A 167 1.75 -1.00 -17.58
N LEU A 168 2.36 -1.13 -18.75
CA LEU A 168 3.59 -0.40 -19.10
C LEU A 168 3.33 1.06 -19.48
N ASN A 169 2.11 1.37 -19.87
CA ASN A 169 1.70 2.70 -20.34
C ASN A 169 0.88 3.47 -19.28
N PHE A 170 1.10 3.21 -18.00
CA PHE A 170 0.35 3.82 -16.88
C PHE A 170 0.28 5.36 -16.96
N HIS A 171 1.32 6.01 -17.49
CA HIS A 171 1.40 7.46 -17.65
C HIS A 171 0.38 8.04 -18.64
N LYS A 172 -0.22 7.19 -19.49
CA LYS A 172 -1.28 7.57 -20.44
C LYS A 172 -2.68 7.47 -19.83
N ASN A 173 -2.81 6.91 -18.64
CA ASN A 173 -4.09 6.78 -17.96
C ASN A 173 -4.64 8.17 -17.62
N SER A 174 -5.88 8.46 -18.00
CA SER A 174 -6.53 9.76 -17.79
C SER A 174 -7.18 9.93 -16.41
N ARG A 175 -7.24 8.86 -15.62
CA ARG A 175 -7.87 8.87 -14.29
C ARG A 175 -7.30 9.97 -13.42
N ALA A 176 -8.14 10.67 -12.67
CA ALA A 176 -7.72 11.66 -11.68
C ALA A 176 -6.84 11.01 -10.59
N VAL A 177 -5.80 11.71 -10.20
CA VAL A 177 -4.87 11.30 -9.14
C VAL A 177 -4.75 12.46 -8.16
N GLU A 178 -5.27 12.27 -6.96
CA GLU A 178 -5.36 13.29 -5.91
C GLU A 178 -4.23 13.18 -4.86
N THR A 179 -3.13 12.52 -5.21
CA THR A 179 -2.02 12.32 -4.28
C THR A 179 -0.84 13.25 -4.58
N ALA A 180 0.08 13.38 -3.64
CA ALA A 180 1.33 14.14 -3.77
C ALA A 180 2.15 13.80 -5.03
N SER A 181 1.94 12.62 -5.61
CA SER A 181 2.62 12.14 -6.82
C SER A 181 1.87 12.42 -8.11
N ALA A 182 0.80 13.23 -8.11
CA ALA A 182 -0.07 13.45 -9.27
C ALA A 182 0.68 13.86 -10.55
N SER A 183 1.72 14.69 -10.44
CA SER A 183 2.54 15.09 -11.59
C SER A 183 3.49 13.97 -12.06
N GLN A 184 3.99 13.16 -11.13
CA GLN A 184 4.96 12.11 -11.43
C GLN A 184 4.33 10.92 -12.16
N VAL A 185 3.11 10.54 -11.82
CA VAL A 185 2.39 9.42 -12.46
C VAL A 185 2.02 9.69 -13.91
N ARG A 186 2.13 10.93 -14.38
CA ARG A 186 1.93 11.33 -15.79
C ARG A 186 3.20 11.24 -16.62
N GLN A 187 4.31 10.89 -16.03
CA GLN A 187 5.58 10.73 -16.72
C GLN A 187 5.89 9.24 -16.91
N LYS A 188 6.63 8.92 -17.97
CA LYS A 188 7.18 7.57 -18.14
C LYS A 188 8.05 7.25 -16.92
N MET A 189 8.11 5.96 -16.58
CA MET A 189 9.01 5.49 -15.54
C MET A 189 10.46 5.90 -15.85
N TYR A 190 11.16 6.41 -14.86
CA TYR A 190 12.54 6.86 -14.97
C TYR A 190 13.38 6.34 -13.81
N GLN A 191 14.68 6.21 -14.04
CA GLN A 191 15.66 5.74 -13.06
C GLN A 191 16.29 6.92 -12.30
N GLY A 192 16.97 6.61 -11.20
CA GLY A 192 17.81 7.57 -10.46
C GLY A 192 17.08 8.38 -9.38
N SER A 193 15.75 8.25 -9.24
CA SER A 193 15.02 8.95 -8.17
C SER A 193 15.42 8.46 -6.77
N SER A 194 15.90 7.22 -6.63
CA SER A 194 16.40 6.68 -5.36
C SER A 194 17.80 7.18 -5.00
N ASP A 195 18.50 7.86 -5.91
CA ASP A 195 19.81 8.45 -5.65
C ASP A 195 19.76 9.95 -5.34
N ALA A 196 18.58 10.56 -5.41
CA ALA A 196 18.41 12.00 -5.25
C ALA A 196 18.92 12.56 -3.90
N TRP A 197 18.87 11.75 -2.84
CA TRP A 197 19.40 12.13 -1.52
C TRP A 197 20.92 12.25 -1.46
N LYS A 198 21.66 11.61 -2.38
CA LYS A 198 23.14 11.64 -2.41
C LYS A 198 23.73 13.02 -2.73
N LYS A 199 22.90 13.97 -3.14
CA LYS A 199 23.31 15.34 -3.46
C LYS A 199 23.36 16.25 -2.22
N TYR A 200 22.92 15.75 -1.07
CA TYR A 200 22.81 16.47 0.19
C TYR A 200 23.48 15.67 1.33
#